data_bd1d4345141fca98a3c6a746c26b0dae
#
_entry.id   bd1d4345141fca98a3c6a746c26b0dae
#
_cell.length_a   1.000
_cell.length_b   1.000
_cell.length_c   1.000
_cell.angle_alpha   90.00
_cell.angle_beta   90.00
_cell.angle_gamma   90.00
#
_symmetry.space_group_name_H-M   'P 1'
#
loop_
_entity.id
_entity.type
_entity.pdbx_description
1 polymer ?
#
loop_
_entity_poly.entity_id
_entity_poly.type
_entity_poly.pdbx_seq_one_letter_code
_entity_poly.pdbx_strand_id
1 'polypeptide(L)'
;MFGNPSYPTYQAFLGLGIAAAIALLLMPWWIKLLKVEGIGQQVRADGPKRHLVKQGTPTMGGVVILVAILLTCLLMGKLTTELVLVLLATLATGVLGLIDDLTSVTHGRSLGLTPHAKMIGLTIICVTFTVLAVNWCGVAPEIRFPGGLTIDLGVLSTTICGLSFPWLYIVFCWLMIAGLSNAVNLTDGLDGLAGGTSMIAMLAMAAMAFLHGDVNLSIFCTACAGACLGFLWFNCYPASIFMGDTGSLALGAAFACTSIMTNTEVVSLIIGGLFIVETLSVMIQVVYFHFTHKRVFLMAPIHHHFEKKGWAETKVVIRFWIIAAAFGAVGLALFFQLG
;
A
#
# COMPACT_ATOMS: atom_id res chain seq x y z
N MET A 1 2.70 -8.27 -26.47
CA MET A 1 2.42 -7.80 -27.84
C MET A 1 2.77 -6.30 -28.06
N PHE A 2 2.89 -5.50 -27.02
CA PHE A 2 3.14 -4.04 -27.06
C PHE A 2 4.56 -3.62 -26.63
N GLY A 3 5.56 -4.48 -26.75
CA GLY A 3 6.92 -4.18 -26.32
C GLY A 3 7.84 -3.83 -27.48
N ASN A 4 8.29 -2.58 -27.58
CA ASN A 4 9.45 -2.24 -28.36
C ASN A 4 10.69 -2.47 -27.47
N PRO A 5 11.53 -3.48 -27.73
CA PRO A 5 12.70 -3.78 -26.89
C PRO A 5 13.71 -2.63 -26.83
N SER A 6 13.64 -1.67 -27.76
CA SER A 6 14.52 -0.49 -27.78
C SER A 6 14.14 0.59 -26.75
N TYR A 7 12.92 0.53 -26.17
CA TYR A 7 12.43 1.54 -25.22
C TYR A 7 11.60 0.89 -24.12
N PRO A 8 12.20 0.21 -23.14
CA PRO A 8 11.48 -0.45 -22.06
C PRO A 8 10.69 0.52 -21.17
N THR A 9 11.07 1.78 -21.08
CA THR A 9 10.33 2.84 -20.37
C THR A 9 8.93 3.07 -20.96
N TYR A 10 8.75 2.86 -22.27
CA TYR A 10 7.43 2.96 -22.90
C TYR A 10 6.41 2.01 -22.27
N GLN A 11 6.82 0.80 -21.90
CA GLN A 11 5.93 -0.20 -21.29
C GLN A 11 5.44 0.27 -19.91
N ALA A 12 6.31 0.89 -19.12
CA ALA A 12 5.95 1.41 -17.80
C ALA A 12 4.92 2.56 -17.91
N PHE A 13 5.16 3.54 -18.81
CA PHE A 13 4.19 4.62 -19.05
C PHE A 13 2.86 4.12 -19.59
N LEU A 14 2.90 3.14 -20.50
CA LEU A 14 1.69 2.55 -21.06
C LEU A 14 0.92 1.77 -19.97
N GLY A 15 1.60 1.05 -19.07
CA GLY A 15 1.02 0.37 -17.95
C GLY A 15 0.27 1.32 -17.01
N LEU A 16 0.87 2.47 -16.70
CA LEU A 16 0.22 3.52 -15.93
C LEU A 16 -1.08 4.00 -16.60
N GLY A 17 -1.01 4.32 -17.90
CA GLY A 17 -2.17 4.80 -18.65
C GLY A 17 -3.29 3.77 -18.75
N ILE A 18 -2.94 2.49 -18.98
CA ILE A 18 -3.92 1.39 -19.09
C ILE A 18 -4.61 1.18 -17.74
N ALA A 19 -3.85 1.10 -16.63
CA ALA A 19 -4.42 0.91 -15.30
C ALA A 19 -5.34 2.08 -14.92
N ALA A 20 -4.94 3.32 -15.22
CA ALA A 20 -5.77 4.49 -14.99
C ALA A 20 -7.06 4.45 -15.82
N ALA A 21 -6.97 4.09 -17.09
CA ALA A 21 -8.14 3.96 -17.98
C ALA A 21 -9.10 2.87 -17.49
N ILE A 22 -8.60 1.69 -17.10
CA ILE A 22 -9.42 0.60 -16.55
C ILE A 22 -10.14 1.08 -15.29
N ALA A 23 -9.42 1.73 -14.35
CA ALA A 23 -10.01 2.23 -13.12
C ALA A 23 -11.08 3.29 -13.40
N LEU A 24 -10.83 4.26 -14.30
CA LEU A 24 -11.79 5.29 -14.69
C LEU A 24 -13.06 4.71 -15.33
N LEU A 25 -12.93 3.68 -16.15
CA LEU A 25 -14.06 3.05 -16.86
C LEU A 25 -14.90 2.16 -15.94
N LEU A 26 -14.26 1.41 -15.03
CA LEU A 26 -14.98 0.48 -14.16
C LEU A 26 -15.60 1.15 -12.94
N MET A 27 -15.00 2.22 -12.42
CA MET A 27 -15.42 2.85 -11.16
C MET A 27 -16.87 3.37 -11.17
N PRO A 28 -17.39 4.04 -12.23
CA PRO A 28 -18.77 4.51 -12.23
C PRO A 28 -19.79 3.36 -12.12
N TRP A 29 -19.52 2.24 -12.81
CA TRP A 29 -20.36 1.04 -12.73
C TRP A 29 -20.30 0.42 -11.32
N TRP A 30 -19.10 0.33 -10.73
CA TRP A 30 -18.91 -0.18 -9.38
C TRP A 30 -19.62 0.67 -8.32
N ILE A 31 -19.49 2.01 -8.39
CA ILE A 31 -20.21 2.95 -7.50
C ILE A 31 -21.73 2.75 -7.61
N LYS A 32 -22.25 2.57 -8.83
CA LYS A 32 -23.68 2.35 -9.06
C LYS A 32 -24.15 1.05 -8.42
N LEU A 33 -23.36 -0.04 -8.57
CA LEU A 33 -23.67 -1.34 -7.98
C LEU A 33 -23.72 -1.24 -6.45
N LEU A 34 -22.70 -0.66 -5.83
CA LEU A 34 -22.62 -0.50 -4.36
C LEU A 34 -23.79 0.34 -3.81
N LYS A 35 -24.20 1.39 -4.53
CA LYS A 35 -25.36 2.21 -4.13
C LYS A 35 -26.68 1.43 -4.19
N VAL A 36 -26.87 0.58 -5.20
CA VAL A 36 -28.08 -0.27 -5.32
C VAL A 36 -28.13 -1.28 -4.18
N GLU A 37 -27.00 -1.87 -3.82
CA GLU A 37 -26.89 -2.84 -2.71
C GLU A 37 -26.90 -2.17 -1.32
N GLY A 38 -26.93 -0.82 -1.26
CA GLY A 38 -26.92 -0.08 0.01
C GLY A 38 -25.60 -0.21 0.78
N ILE A 39 -24.50 -0.55 0.09
CA ILE A 39 -23.18 -0.73 0.68
C ILE A 39 -22.51 0.64 0.84
N GLY A 40 -22.49 1.16 2.05
CA GLY A 40 -21.87 2.44 2.40
C GLY A 40 -21.16 2.37 3.73
N GLN A 41 -20.14 3.22 3.90
CA GLN A 41 -19.32 3.25 5.10
C GLN A 41 -20.10 3.77 6.30
N GLN A 42 -19.93 3.10 7.44
CA GLN A 42 -20.39 3.58 8.74
C GLN A 42 -19.29 4.44 9.40
N VAL A 43 -19.57 5.74 9.57
CA VAL A 43 -18.62 6.67 10.15
C VAL A 43 -18.57 6.49 11.67
N ARG A 44 -17.37 6.43 12.25
CA ARG A 44 -17.17 6.36 13.72
C ARG A 44 -17.69 7.64 14.40
N ALA A 45 -18.41 7.46 15.50
CA ALA A 45 -18.94 8.59 16.29
C ALA A 45 -17.84 9.45 16.95
N ASP A 46 -16.65 8.88 17.16
CA ASP A 46 -15.52 9.55 17.85
C ASP A 46 -14.70 10.46 16.90
N GLY A 47 -14.99 10.41 15.58
CA GLY A 47 -14.30 11.17 14.54
C GLY A 47 -14.64 12.67 14.56
N PRO A 48 -13.99 13.47 13.70
CA PRO A 48 -14.36 14.86 13.48
C PRO A 48 -15.81 14.96 13.01
N LYS A 49 -16.62 15.86 13.61
CA LYS A 49 -18.05 16.02 13.27
C LYS A 49 -18.32 16.26 11.77
N ARG A 50 -17.33 16.81 11.05
CA ARG A 50 -17.41 17.02 9.59
C ARG A 50 -17.49 15.71 8.80
N HIS A 51 -17.00 14.59 9.34
CA HIS A 51 -17.03 13.29 8.69
C HIS A 51 -18.44 12.64 8.72
N LEU A 52 -19.36 13.11 9.57
CA LEU A 52 -20.73 12.62 9.60
C LEU A 52 -21.47 12.85 8.26
N VAL A 53 -21.08 13.88 7.51
CA VAL A 53 -21.64 14.16 6.16
C VAL A 53 -21.25 13.06 5.14
N LYS A 54 -20.17 12.31 5.41
CA LYS A 54 -19.66 11.24 4.57
C LYS A 54 -20.36 9.88 4.79
N GLN A 55 -21.30 9.81 5.74
CA GLN A 55 -22.06 8.60 6.04
C GLN A 55 -22.86 8.16 4.81
N GLY A 56 -22.77 6.86 4.46
CA GLY A 56 -23.44 6.32 3.28
C GLY A 56 -22.67 6.46 1.97
N THR A 57 -21.49 7.09 1.96
CA THR A 57 -20.60 7.05 0.78
C THR A 57 -20.17 5.60 0.53
N PRO A 58 -20.29 5.07 -0.70
CA PRO A 58 -19.82 3.73 -1.05
C PRO A 58 -18.38 3.49 -0.60
N THR A 59 -18.08 2.28 -0.14
CA THR A 59 -16.71 1.83 0.19
C THR A 59 -16.28 0.68 -0.72
N MET A 60 -15.10 0.09 -0.53
CA MET A 60 -14.54 -0.99 -1.36
C MET A 60 -14.12 -0.55 -2.78
N GLY A 61 -13.71 0.71 -2.96
CA GLY A 61 -13.09 1.16 -4.21
C GLY A 61 -11.81 0.40 -4.55
N GLY A 62 -11.17 -0.19 -3.54
CA GLY A 62 -10.00 -1.06 -3.67
C GLY A 62 -10.22 -2.25 -4.60
N VAL A 63 -11.44 -2.76 -4.74
CA VAL A 63 -11.75 -3.85 -5.69
C VAL A 63 -11.40 -3.43 -7.12
N VAL A 64 -11.82 -2.24 -7.54
CA VAL A 64 -11.52 -1.73 -8.89
C VAL A 64 -10.02 -1.45 -9.06
N ILE A 65 -9.35 -0.96 -8.01
CA ILE A 65 -7.88 -0.78 -8.01
C ILE A 65 -7.20 -2.13 -8.29
N LEU A 66 -7.56 -3.19 -7.56
CA LEU A 66 -6.98 -4.52 -7.74
C LEU A 66 -7.26 -5.12 -9.11
N VAL A 67 -8.47 -4.97 -9.63
CA VAL A 67 -8.83 -5.42 -10.98
C VAL A 67 -8.00 -4.67 -12.03
N ALA A 68 -7.82 -3.36 -11.89
CA ALA A 68 -7.01 -2.56 -12.80
C ALA A 68 -5.53 -2.99 -12.78
N ILE A 69 -4.96 -3.24 -11.60
CA ILE A 69 -3.60 -3.75 -11.44
C ILE A 69 -3.47 -5.12 -12.11
N LEU A 70 -4.34 -6.07 -11.77
CA LEU A 70 -4.32 -7.42 -12.31
C LEU A 70 -4.39 -7.43 -13.85
N LEU A 71 -5.39 -6.77 -14.41
CA LEU A 71 -5.57 -6.73 -15.86
C LEU A 71 -4.39 -6.07 -16.57
N THR A 72 -3.84 -4.99 -16.01
CA THR A 72 -2.69 -4.31 -16.59
C THR A 72 -1.45 -5.20 -16.57
N CYS A 73 -1.18 -5.89 -15.46
CA CYS A 73 -0.06 -6.82 -15.36
C CYS A 73 -0.20 -8.01 -16.32
N LEU A 74 -1.41 -8.54 -16.51
CA LEU A 74 -1.67 -9.61 -17.48
C LEU A 74 -1.52 -9.17 -18.94
N LEU A 75 -1.86 -7.90 -19.24
CA LEU A 75 -1.77 -7.35 -20.59
C LEU A 75 -0.35 -6.92 -20.99
N MET A 76 0.41 -6.38 -20.04
CA MET A 76 1.67 -5.69 -20.29
C MET A 76 2.90 -6.43 -19.75
N GLY A 77 2.74 -7.15 -18.63
CA GLY A 77 3.83 -7.85 -17.95
C GLY A 77 4.13 -9.21 -18.59
N LYS A 78 5.39 -9.60 -18.52
CA LYS A 78 5.73 -11.01 -18.64
C LYS A 78 5.53 -11.64 -17.26
N LEU A 79 4.79 -12.75 -17.20
CA LEU A 79 4.50 -13.45 -15.94
C LEU A 79 5.77 -14.15 -15.41
N THR A 80 6.75 -13.37 -14.98
CA THR A 80 7.92 -13.88 -14.27
C THR A 80 7.50 -14.31 -12.86
N THR A 81 8.32 -15.14 -12.22
CA THR A 81 8.03 -15.63 -10.85
C THR A 81 7.91 -14.48 -9.86
N GLU A 82 8.77 -13.46 -10.00
CA GLU A 82 8.78 -12.26 -9.18
C GLU A 82 7.47 -11.47 -9.31
N LEU A 83 7.05 -11.18 -10.54
CA LEU A 83 5.80 -10.46 -10.81
C LEU A 83 4.60 -11.23 -10.28
N VAL A 84 4.53 -12.54 -10.54
CA VAL A 84 3.42 -13.38 -10.09
C VAL A 84 3.35 -13.41 -8.58
N LEU A 85 4.48 -13.54 -7.89
CA LEU A 85 4.51 -13.61 -6.43
C LEU A 85 4.08 -12.28 -5.78
N VAL A 86 4.57 -11.14 -6.28
CA VAL A 86 4.15 -9.82 -5.78
C VAL A 86 2.66 -9.59 -6.06
N LEU A 87 2.18 -9.95 -7.25
CA LEU A 87 0.78 -9.80 -7.62
C LEU A 87 -0.12 -10.68 -6.74
N LEU A 88 0.25 -11.94 -6.50
CA LEU A 88 -0.52 -12.85 -5.63
C LEU A 88 -0.55 -12.36 -4.18
N ALA A 89 0.57 -11.88 -3.63
CA ALA A 89 0.61 -11.32 -2.28
C ALA A 89 -0.29 -10.09 -2.15
N THR A 90 -0.26 -9.20 -3.15
CA THR A 90 -1.11 -8.01 -3.22
C THR A 90 -2.60 -8.39 -3.28
N LEU A 91 -2.96 -9.33 -4.15
CA LEU A 91 -4.34 -9.81 -4.28
C LEU A 91 -4.82 -10.53 -3.02
N ALA A 92 -3.99 -11.38 -2.42
CA ALA A 92 -4.33 -12.11 -1.19
C ALA A 92 -4.58 -11.13 -0.04
N THR A 93 -3.74 -10.09 0.09
CA THR A 93 -3.93 -9.03 1.10
C THR A 93 -5.18 -8.20 0.80
N GLY A 94 -5.46 -7.94 -0.47
CA GLY A 94 -6.69 -7.28 -0.89
C GLY A 94 -7.95 -8.11 -0.60
N VAL A 95 -7.90 -9.43 -0.80
CA VAL A 95 -8.99 -10.35 -0.42
C VAL A 95 -9.21 -10.34 1.10
N LEU A 96 -8.13 -10.33 1.89
CA LEU A 96 -8.24 -10.20 3.34
C LEU A 96 -8.94 -8.89 3.73
N GLY A 97 -8.56 -7.76 3.09
CA GLY A 97 -9.22 -6.48 3.27
C GLY A 97 -10.69 -6.49 2.81
N LEU A 98 -11.00 -7.18 1.70
CA LEU A 98 -12.37 -7.33 1.22
C LEU A 98 -13.24 -8.10 2.21
N ILE A 99 -12.72 -9.14 2.83
CA ILE A 99 -13.42 -9.89 3.89
C ILE A 99 -13.67 -8.97 5.10
N ASP A 100 -12.70 -8.11 5.45
CA ASP A 100 -12.87 -7.11 6.51
C ASP A 100 -13.97 -6.11 6.18
N ASP A 101 -13.92 -5.50 4.99
CA ASP A 101 -14.93 -4.55 4.51
C ASP A 101 -16.33 -5.16 4.47
N LEU A 102 -16.48 -6.37 3.90
CA LEU A 102 -17.75 -7.08 3.83
C LEU A 102 -18.31 -7.41 5.22
N THR A 103 -17.44 -7.84 6.14
CA THR A 103 -17.83 -8.15 7.51
C THR A 103 -18.31 -6.89 8.24
N SER A 104 -17.63 -5.76 8.04
CA SER A 104 -18.02 -4.47 8.58
C SER A 104 -19.41 -4.03 8.10
N VAL A 105 -19.66 -4.12 6.79
CA VAL A 105 -20.95 -3.74 6.18
C VAL A 105 -22.07 -4.65 6.63
N THR A 106 -21.86 -5.98 6.59
CA THR A 106 -22.94 -6.97 6.91
C THR A 106 -23.38 -6.91 8.38
N HIS A 107 -22.46 -6.57 9.30
CA HIS A 107 -22.78 -6.46 10.72
C HIS A 107 -23.15 -5.04 11.15
N GLY A 108 -23.16 -4.06 10.23
CA GLY A 108 -23.47 -2.66 10.54
C GLY A 108 -22.54 -2.05 11.58
N ARG A 109 -21.27 -2.49 11.64
CA ARG A 109 -20.26 -2.05 12.61
C ARG A 109 -19.13 -1.34 11.89
N SER A 110 -18.44 -0.44 12.58
CA SER A 110 -17.23 0.21 12.06
C SER A 110 -15.98 -0.68 12.11
N LEU A 111 -16.08 -1.88 12.70
CA LEU A 111 -15.02 -2.89 12.78
C LEU A 111 -15.50 -4.15 12.04
N GLY A 112 -14.72 -4.61 11.07
CA GLY A 112 -14.94 -5.84 10.32
C GLY A 112 -14.39 -7.07 11.07
N LEU A 113 -13.28 -7.61 10.61
CA LEU A 113 -12.59 -8.72 11.24
C LEU A 113 -12.03 -8.33 12.63
N THR A 114 -11.89 -9.31 13.50
CA THR A 114 -11.16 -9.08 14.75
C THR A 114 -9.69 -8.78 14.45
N PRO A 115 -8.99 -7.94 15.24
CA PRO A 115 -7.57 -7.65 15.01
C PRO A 115 -6.70 -8.91 14.94
N HIS A 116 -7.02 -9.94 15.73
CA HIS A 116 -6.31 -11.22 15.71
C HIS A 116 -6.49 -11.96 14.37
N ALA A 117 -7.73 -12.05 13.85
CA ALA A 117 -8.01 -12.71 12.58
C ALA A 117 -7.28 -12.02 11.41
N LYS A 118 -7.31 -10.68 11.39
CA LYS A 118 -6.60 -9.86 10.41
C LYS A 118 -5.09 -10.09 10.47
N MET A 119 -4.50 -10.10 11.68
CA MET A 119 -3.07 -10.36 11.87
C MET A 119 -2.68 -11.78 11.50
N ILE A 120 -3.49 -12.79 11.78
CA ILE A 120 -3.24 -14.18 11.35
C ILE A 120 -3.22 -14.27 9.82
N GLY A 121 -4.21 -13.68 9.15
CA GLY A 121 -4.27 -13.64 7.68
C GLY A 121 -3.04 -12.97 7.08
N LEU A 122 -2.66 -11.79 7.57
CA LEU A 122 -1.44 -11.10 7.15
C LEU A 122 -0.18 -11.95 7.41
N THR A 123 -0.08 -12.61 8.56
CA THR A 123 1.08 -13.45 8.90
C THR A 123 1.24 -14.60 7.92
N ILE A 124 0.15 -15.29 7.57
CA ILE A 124 0.20 -16.37 6.58
C ILE A 124 0.70 -15.84 5.24
N ILE A 125 0.16 -14.72 4.76
CA ILE A 125 0.58 -14.11 3.50
C ILE A 125 2.06 -13.71 3.55
N CYS A 126 2.50 -13.05 4.63
CA CYS A 126 3.87 -12.58 4.78
C CYS A 126 4.88 -13.72 4.81
N VAL A 127 4.62 -14.76 5.60
CA VAL A 127 5.51 -15.93 5.71
C VAL A 127 5.58 -16.67 4.37
N THR A 128 4.43 -16.92 3.75
CA THR A 128 4.37 -17.58 2.44
C THR A 128 5.14 -16.77 1.38
N PHE A 129 4.88 -15.47 1.29
CA PHE A 129 5.59 -14.59 0.35
C PHE A 129 7.11 -14.65 0.57
N THR A 130 7.58 -14.48 1.81
CA THR A 130 9.01 -14.42 2.11
C THR A 130 9.72 -15.74 1.79
N VAL A 131 9.12 -16.87 2.18
CA VAL A 131 9.69 -18.20 1.88
C VAL A 131 9.77 -18.41 0.37
N LEU A 132 8.74 -18.06 -0.39
CA LEU A 132 8.74 -18.20 -1.84
C LEU A 132 9.71 -17.21 -2.51
N ALA A 133 9.82 -15.97 -2.03
CA ALA A 133 10.75 -14.97 -2.53
C ALA A 133 12.22 -15.42 -2.40
N VAL A 134 12.59 -15.96 -1.26
CA VAL A 134 13.96 -16.47 -1.03
C VAL A 134 14.23 -17.74 -1.86
N ASN A 135 13.30 -18.70 -1.89
CA ASN A 135 13.58 -20.00 -2.50
C ASN A 135 13.33 -20.04 -4.02
N TRP A 136 12.38 -19.27 -4.54
CA TRP A 136 12.02 -19.34 -5.96
C TRP A 136 12.49 -18.12 -6.77
N CYS A 137 12.59 -16.94 -6.14
CA CYS A 137 13.04 -15.74 -6.82
C CYS A 137 14.51 -15.41 -6.49
N GLY A 138 15.13 -16.14 -5.56
CA GLY A 138 16.54 -15.94 -5.20
C GLY A 138 16.81 -14.63 -4.44
N VAL A 139 15.79 -14.09 -3.77
CA VAL A 139 15.96 -12.88 -2.94
C VAL A 139 16.96 -13.19 -1.82
N ALA A 140 18.01 -12.39 -1.72
CA ALA A 140 19.00 -12.53 -0.66
C ALA A 140 18.41 -12.13 0.70
N PRO A 141 18.53 -12.97 1.74
CA PRO A 141 18.00 -12.64 3.07
C PRO A 141 18.92 -11.65 3.81
N GLU A 142 19.09 -10.48 3.22
CA GLU A 142 19.96 -9.42 3.73
C GLU A 142 19.26 -8.06 3.64
N ILE A 143 19.67 -7.11 4.47
CA ILE A 143 19.23 -5.71 4.41
C ILE A 143 20.38 -4.87 3.88
N ARG A 144 20.13 -4.11 2.82
CA ARG A 144 21.10 -3.21 2.20
C ARG A 144 20.86 -1.77 2.63
N PHE A 145 21.92 -1.11 3.07
CA PHE A 145 21.89 0.30 3.46
C PHE A 145 22.63 1.15 2.42
N PRO A 146 22.18 2.41 2.20
CA PRO A 146 22.96 3.38 1.45
C PRO A 146 24.40 3.49 2.00
N GLY A 147 25.39 3.51 1.10
CA GLY A 147 26.80 3.50 1.51
C GLY A 147 27.44 2.11 1.59
N GLY A 148 26.75 1.06 1.09
CA GLY A 148 27.33 -0.28 0.91
C GLY A 148 27.34 -1.17 2.15
N LEU A 149 26.74 -0.74 3.27
CA LEU A 149 26.58 -1.61 4.45
C LEU A 149 25.47 -2.62 4.19
N THR A 150 25.76 -3.91 4.39
CA THR A 150 24.77 -5.00 4.32
C THR A 150 24.72 -5.74 5.65
N ILE A 151 23.51 -6.12 6.08
CA ILE A 151 23.29 -6.94 7.27
C ILE A 151 22.66 -8.25 6.81
N ASP A 152 23.36 -9.35 6.96
CA ASP A 152 22.86 -10.69 6.66
C ASP A 152 21.89 -11.16 7.75
N LEU A 153 20.63 -11.37 7.38
CA LEU A 153 19.58 -11.95 8.23
C LEU A 153 19.37 -13.45 7.95
N GLY A 154 20.15 -14.03 7.02
CA GLY A 154 20.15 -15.45 6.72
C GLY A 154 20.93 -16.31 7.70
N VAL A 155 21.65 -15.72 8.65
CA VAL A 155 22.49 -16.42 9.65
C VAL A 155 21.70 -17.43 10.49
N LEU A 156 20.41 -17.20 10.72
CA LEU A 156 19.51 -18.14 11.40
C LEU A 156 18.55 -18.77 10.39
N SER A 157 19.03 -19.76 9.65
CA SER A 157 18.25 -20.45 8.64
C SER A 157 18.13 -21.94 8.96
N THR A 158 16.96 -22.51 8.68
CA THR A 158 16.72 -23.95 8.73
C THR A 158 16.18 -24.42 7.40
N THR A 159 16.57 -25.62 6.95
CA THR A 159 16.02 -26.21 5.72
C THR A 159 14.99 -27.27 6.08
N ILE A 160 13.76 -27.11 5.61
CA ILE A 160 12.64 -28.03 5.84
C ILE A 160 12.07 -28.41 4.47
N CYS A 161 12.00 -29.69 4.16
CA CYS A 161 11.51 -30.20 2.87
C CYS A 161 12.20 -29.57 1.65
N GLY A 162 13.48 -29.25 1.75
CA GLY A 162 14.26 -28.63 0.66
C GLY A 162 14.06 -27.11 0.52
N LEU A 163 13.24 -26.47 1.35
CA LEU A 163 13.05 -25.03 1.39
C LEU A 163 13.86 -24.42 2.54
N SER A 164 14.51 -23.28 2.28
CA SER A 164 15.22 -22.49 3.28
C SER A 164 14.24 -21.55 4.01
N PHE A 165 14.33 -21.53 5.33
CA PHE A 165 13.56 -20.66 6.22
C PHE A 165 14.51 -19.74 6.98
N PRO A 166 14.86 -18.56 6.47
CA PRO A 166 15.67 -17.57 7.16
C PRO A 166 14.82 -16.82 8.19
N TRP A 167 14.77 -17.29 9.42
CA TRP A 167 13.82 -16.84 10.44
C TRP A 167 13.89 -15.35 10.74
N LEU A 168 15.09 -14.78 10.84
CA LEU A 168 15.26 -13.34 11.10
C LEU A 168 14.73 -12.51 9.93
N TYR A 169 14.99 -12.96 8.69
CA TYR A 169 14.47 -12.28 7.50
C TYR A 169 12.96 -12.42 7.36
N ILE A 170 12.39 -13.57 7.74
CA ILE A 170 10.94 -13.78 7.78
C ILE A 170 10.29 -12.79 8.76
N VAL A 171 10.86 -12.60 9.95
CA VAL A 171 10.34 -11.63 10.93
C VAL A 171 10.46 -10.21 10.39
N PHE A 172 11.58 -9.87 9.76
CA PHE A 172 11.78 -8.57 9.14
C PHE A 172 10.77 -8.31 8.01
N CYS A 173 10.60 -9.24 7.07
CA CYS A 173 9.61 -9.13 6.00
C CYS A 173 8.17 -9.06 6.54
N TRP A 174 7.88 -9.79 7.62
CA TRP A 174 6.59 -9.70 8.30
C TRP A 174 6.35 -8.29 8.85
N LEU A 175 7.34 -7.67 9.50
CA LEU A 175 7.26 -6.29 9.97
C LEU A 175 7.05 -5.32 8.80
N MET A 176 7.75 -5.53 7.68
CA MET A 176 7.62 -4.70 6.48
C MET A 176 6.20 -4.81 5.88
N ILE A 177 5.75 -6.02 5.56
CA ILE A 177 4.48 -6.22 4.85
C ILE A 177 3.30 -5.88 5.76
N ALA A 178 3.23 -6.43 6.98
CA ALA A 178 2.15 -6.15 7.90
C ALA A 178 2.18 -4.68 8.38
N GLY A 179 3.38 -4.14 8.62
CA GLY A 179 3.57 -2.75 9.02
C GLY A 179 3.09 -1.77 7.95
N LEU A 180 3.56 -1.91 6.71
CA LEU A 180 3.20 -1.01 5.61
C LEU A 180 1.74 -1.19 5.16
N SER A 181 1.18 -2.41 5.19
CA SER A 181 -0.25 -2.62 4.94
C SER A 181 -1.10 -1.83 5.93
N ASN A 182 -0.81 -1.93 7.22
CA ASN A 182 -1.52 -1.16 8.23
C ASN A 182 -1.20 0.35 8.17
N ALA A 183 0.01 0.74 7.77
CA ALA A 183 0.40 2.13 7.65
C ALA A 183 -0.39 2.86 6.53
N VAL A 184 -0.54 2.23 5.37
CA VAL A 184 -1.39 2.75 4.30
C VAL A 184 -2.86 2.80 4.74
N ASN A 185 -3.33 1.77 5.44
CA ASN A 185 -4.69 1.73 5.98
C ASN A 185 -4.94 2.85 7.01
N LEU A 186 -4.00 3.14 7.90
CA LEU A 186 -4.08 4.28 8.83
C LEU A 186 -4.04 5.64 8.10
N THR A 187 -3.41 5.71 6.93
CA THR A 187 -3.34 6.91 6.11
C THR A 187 -4.65 7.16 5.34
N ASP A 188 -5.52 6.16 5.18
CA ASP A 188 -6.81 6.26 4.47
C ASP A 188 -7.91 6.90 5.34
N GLY A 189 -7.60 8.06 5.92
CA GLY A 189 -8.51 8.81 6.80
C GLY A 189 -9.13 10.05 6.15
N LEU A 190 -8.59 10.53 5.02
CA LEU A 190 -9.07 11.72 4.30
C LEU A 190 -9.23 11.43 2.81
N ASP A 191 -10.22 12.10 2.18
CA ASP A 191 -10.51 11.96 0.77
C ASP A 191 -9.28 12.28 -0.10
N GLY A 192 -8.79 11.28 -0.86
CA GLY A 192 -7.63 11.40 -1.73
C GLY A 192 -6.28 11.24 -1.04
N LEU A 193 -6.19 11.15 0.29
CA LEU A 193 -4.90 11.09 0.98
C LEU A 193 -4.15 9.80 0.66
N ALA A 194 -4.71 8.65 1.00
CA ALA A 194 -4.04 7.36 0.78
C ALA A 194 -3.84 7.06 -0.71
N GLY A 195 -4.84 7.34 -1.55
CA GLY A 195 -4.73 7.14 -3.00
C GLY A 195 -3.59 7.95 -3.62
N GLY A 196 -3.48 9.24 -3.27
CA GLY A 196 -2.44 10.12 -3.82
C GLY A 196 -1.05 9.84 -3.29
N THR A 197 -0.92 9.57 -1.99
CA THR A 197 0.37 9.21 -1.40
C THR A 197 0.87 7.86 -1.89
N SER A 198 -0.02 6.87 -2.07
CA SER A 198 0.32 5.57 -2.66
C SER A 198 0.73 5.70 -4.13
N MET A 199 0.01 6.52 -4.91
CA MET A 199 0.39 6.82 -6.30
C MET A 199 1.83 7.36 -6.37
N ILE A 200 2.16 8.36 -5.56
CA ILE A 200 3.49 8.99 -5.53
C ILE A 200 4.56 7.97 -5.11
N ALA A 201 4.31 7.20 -4.05
CA ALA A 201 5.24 6.19 -3.57
C ALA A 201 5.47 5.09 -4.61
N MET A 202 4.41 4.60 -5.26
CA MET A 202 4.51 3.56 -6.29
C MET A 202 5.19 4.05 -7.57
N LEU A 203 5.09 5.35 -7.91
CA LEU A 203 5.88 5.94 -9.01
C LEU A 203 7.38 5.95 -8.69
N ALA A 204 7.76 6.27 -7.46
CA ALA A 204 9.15 6.19 -7.03
C ALA A 204 9.66 4.73 -7.03
N MET A 205 8.84 3.78 -6.57
CA MET A 205 9.16 2.35 -6.64
C MET A 205 9.29 1.86 -8.09
N ALA A 206 8.45 2.36 -9.00
CA ALA A 206 8.55 2.03 -10.42
C ALA A 206 9.88 2.47 -11.03
N ALA A 207 10.33 3.68 -10.70
CA ALA A 207 11.63 4.18 -11.12
C ALA A 207 12.77 3.33 -10.54
N MET A 208 12.67 2.96 -9.26
CA MET A 208 13.65 2.12 -8.57
C MET A 208 13.74 0.71 -9.19
N ALA A 209 12.59 0.04 -9.40
CA ALA A 209 12.53 -1.28 -10.02
C ALA A 209 13.09 -1.25 -11.46
N PHE A 210 12.78 -0.17 -12.20
CA PHE A 210 13.31 0.03 -13.54
C PHE A 210 14.84 0.18 -13.54
N LEU A 211 15.39 0.99 -12.64
CA LEU A 211 16.83 1.21 -12.49
C LEU A 211 17.55 -0.04 -11.96
N HIS A 212 16.86 -0.86 -11.17
CA HIS A 212 17.35 -2.16 -10.74
C HIS A 212 17.39 -3.19 -11.88
N GLY A 213 16.76 -2.90 -13.03
CA GLY A 213 16.71 -3.75 -14.20
C GLY A 213 15.48 -4.64 -14.31
N ASP A 214 14.54 -4.57 -13.36
CA ASP A 214 13.30 -5.33 -13.38
C ASP A 214 12.14 -4.53 -13.99
N VAL A 215 11.99 -4.67 -15.30
CA VAL A 215 10.93 -4.02 -16.07
C VAL A 215 9.54 -4.52 -15.67
N ASN A 216 9.39 -5.79 -15.28
CA ASN A 216 8.09 -6.34 -14.91
C ASN A 216 7.60 -5.81 -13.57
N LEU A 217 8.48 -5.69 -12.57
CA LEU A 217 8.15 -5.02 -11.31
C LEU A 217 7.89 -3.53 -11.52
N SER A 218 8.61 -2.88 -12.43
CA SER A 218 8.33 -1.49 -12.81
C SER A 218 6.93 -1.34 -13.41
N ILE A 219 6.50 -2.26 -14.30
CA ILE A 219 5.14 -2.30 -14.86
C ILE A 219 4.11 -2.51 -13.73
N PHE A 220 4.38 -3.40 -12.78
CA PHE A 220 3.50 -3.61 -11.62
C PHE A 220 3.34 -2.32 -10.80
N CYS A 221 4.44 -1.65 -10.48
CA CYS A 221 4.41 -0.39 -9.72
C CYS A 221 3.66 0.71 -10.48
N THR A 222 3.88 0.85 -11.80
CA THR A 222 3.15 1.83 -12.61
C THR A 222 1.68 1.46 -12.76
N ALA A 223 1.32 0.18 -12.80
CA ALA A 223 -0.07 -0.27 -12.76
C ALA A 223 -0.75 0.10 -11.42
N CYS A 224 -0.07 -0.07 -10.29
CA CYS A 224 -0.56 0.38 -8.99
C CYS A 224 -0.75 1.91 -8.96
N ALA A 225 0.23 2.66 -9.45
CA ALA A 225 0.14 4.12 -9.51
C ALA A 225 -0.99 4.58 -10.44
N GLY A 226 -1.15 3.97 -11.61
CA GLY A 226 -2.21 4.25 -12.58
C GLY A 226 -3.60 3.93 -12.03
N ALA A 227 -3.74 2.78 -11.36
CA ALA A 227 -5.00 2.40 -10.70
C ALA A 227 -5.39 3.42 -9.62
N CYS A 228 -4.42 3.88 -8.81
CA CYS A 228 -4.62 4.95 -7.83
C CYS A 228 -5.01 6.27 -8.52
N LEU A 229 -4.37 6.63 -9.64
CA LEU A 229 -4.69 7.84 -10.41
C LEU A 229 -6.15 7.82 -10.89
N GLY A 230 -6.60 6.70 -11.48
CA GLY A 230 -7.98 6.54 -11.92
C GLY A 230 -8.98 6.54 -10.76
N PHE A 231 -8.62 5.92 -9.63
CA PHE A 231 -9.42 5.95 -8.40
C PHE A 231 -9.56 7.36 -7.82
N LEU A 232 -8.49 8.15 -7.81
CA LEU A 232 -8.47 9.52 -7.29
C LEU A 232 -9.48 10.44 -7.97
N TRP A 233 -9.82 10.20 -9.23
CA TRP A 233 -10.86 10.98 -9.92
C TRP A 233 -12.21 10.95 -9.18
N PHE A 234 -12.50 9.85 -8.48
CA PHE A 234 -13.74 9.65 -7.75
C PHE A 234 -13.58 9.80 -6.24
N ASN A 235 -12.34 9.70 -5.73
CA ASN A 235 -12.03 9.76 -4.31
C ASN A 235 -11.52 11.14 -3.86
N CYS A 236 -11.25 12.09 -4.79
CA CYS A 236 -10.93 13.46 -4.40
C CYS A 236 -12.12 14.12 -3.68
N TYR A 237 -11.83 15.04 -2.75
CA TYR A 237 -12.85 15.71 -1.94
C TYR A 237 -13.84 16.55 -2.79
N PRO A 238 -15.18 16.40 -2.63
CA PRO A 238 -15.84 15.40 -1.79
C PRO A 238 -15.89 14.02 -2.48
N ALA A 239 -15.47 12.96 -1.77
CA ALA A 239 -15.35 11.62 -2.34
C ALA A 239 -16.68 11.00 -2.72
N SER A 240 -16.74 10.36 -3.89
CA SER A 240 -17.88 9.57 -4.37
C SER A 240 -17.79 8.09 -3.96
N ILE A 241 -16.58 7.65 -3.56
CA ILE A 241 -16.27 6.30 -3.10
C ILE A 241 -15.03 6.31 -2.23
N PHE A 242 -14.99 5.46 -1.19
CA PHE A 242 -13.81 5.22 -0.36
C PHE A 242 -13.07 3.96 -0.80
N MET A 243 -11.76 3.94 -0.49
CA MET A 243 -10.89 2.83 -0.85
C MET A 243 -11.24 1.55 -0.11
N GLY A 244 -11.46 1.66 1.18
CA GLY A 244 -11.67 0.55 2.11
C GLY A 244 -10.38 -0.22 2.44
N ASP A 245 -10.50 -1.18 3.34
CA ASP A 245 -9.42 -2.07 3.75
C ASP A 245 -8.92 -2.93 2.58
N THR A 246 -9.82 -3.24 1.62
CA THR A 246 -9.50 -3.93 0.36
C THR A 246 -8.35 -3.27 -0.38
N GLY A 247 -8.41 -1.94 -0.57
CA GLY A 247 -7.41 -1.21 -1.33
C GLY A 247 -6.20 -0.82 -0.51
N SER A 248 -6.43 -0.31 0.69
CA SER A 248 -5.35 0.24 1.53
C SER A 248 -4.37 -0.83 2.00
N LEU A 249 -4.86 -2.00 2.46
CA LEU A 249 -3.98 -3.10 2.84
C LEU A 249 -3.20 -3.65 1.65
N ALA A 250 -3.88 -3.79 0.50
CA ALA A 250 -3.26 -4.32 -0.71
C ALA A 250 -2.15 -3.39 -1.24
N LEU A 251 -2.36 -2.08 -1.27
CA LEU A 251 -1.35 -1.12 -1.72
C LEU A 251 -0.14 -1.09 -0.80
N GLY A 252 -0.35 -1.20 0.52
CA GLY A 252 0.76 -1.32 1.48
C GLY A 252 1.55 -2.61 1.30
N ALA A 253 0.88 -3.74 1.06
CA ALA A 253 1.52 -5.01 0.73
C ALA A 253 2.26 -4.94 -0.62
N ALA A 254 1.65 -4.36 -1.65
CA ALA A 254 2.28 -4.15 -2.96
C ALA A 254 3.60 -3.38 -2.84
N PHE A 255 3.59 -2.30 -2.06
CA PHE A 255 4.76 -1.49 -1.79
C PHE A 255 5.86 -2.30 -1.07
N ALA A 256 5.50 -3.00 0.02
CA ALA A 256 6.43 -3.80 0.80
C ALA A 256 7.00 -4.98 0.00
N CYS A 257 6.16 -5.73 -0.70
CA CYS A 257 6.59 -6.89 -1.49
C CYS A 257 7.53 -6.50 -2.63
N THR A 258 7.26 -5.37 -3.31
CA THR A 258 8.19 -4.85 -4.33
C THR A 258 9.54 -4.48 -3.72
N SER A 259 9.54 -3.83 -2.57
CA SER A 259 10.74 -3.44 -1.84
C SER A 259 11.61 -4.65 -1.46
N ILE A 260 10.99 -5.73 -0.99
CA ILE A 260 11.66 -7.00 -0.65
C ILE A 260 12.22 -7.67 -1.92
N MET A 261 11.45 -7.70 -3.02
CA MET A 261 11.92 -8.29 -4.28
C MET A 261 13.15 -7.59 -4.87
N THR A 262 13.30 -6.31 -4.62
CA THR A 262 14.42 -5.51 -5.12
C THR A 262 15.55 -5.34 -4.10
N ASN A 263 15.44 -5.92 -2.90
CA ASN A 263 16.36 -5.72 -1.76
C ASN A 263 16.64 -4.23 -1.49
N THR A 264 15.58 -3.40 -1.52
CA THR A 264 15.66 -1.95 -1.33
C THR A 264 14.88 -1.47 -0.11
N GLU A 265 14.69 -2.31 0.88
CA GLU A 265 13.78 -2.12 2.01
C GLU A 265 14.04 -0.80 2.75
N VAL A 266 15.31 -0.50 3.06
CA VAL A 266 15.67 0.72 3.80
C VAL A 266 15.33 1.97 3.01
N VAL A 267 15.65 1.99 1.71
CA VAL A 267 15.35 3.12 0.84
C VAL A 267 13.84 3.25 0.62
N SER A 268 13.14 2.11 0.49
CA SER A 268 11.68 2.09 0.36
C SER A 268 10.99 2.61 1.61
N LEU A 269 11.50 2.32 2.82
CA LEU A 269 10.97 2.93 4.05
C LEU A 269 11.09 4.47 4.02
N ILE A 270 12.14 5.01 3.40
CA ILE A 270 12.26 6.46 3.22
C ILE A 270 11.24 6.96 2.19
N ILE A 271 11.06 6.28 1.05
CA ILE A 271 10.02 6.60 0.06
C ILE A 271 8.63 6.58 0.71
N GLY A 272 8.35 5.56 1.51
CA GLY A 272 7.11 5.43 2.29
C GLY A 272 7.08 6.26 3.57
N GLY A 273 7.98 7.23 3.76
CA GLY A 273 8.18 7.96 5.00
C GLY A 273 6.92 8.62 5.54
N LEU A 274 6.01 9.08 4.67
CA LEU A 274 4.74 9.62 5.12
C LEU A 274 3.87 8.57 5.83
N PHE A 275 3.76 7.35 5.29
CA PHE A 275 3.02 6.25 5.93
C PHE A 275 3.61 5.90 7.30
N ILE A 276 4.95 5.95 7.40
CA ILE A 276 5.66 5.71 8.66
C ILE A 276 5.36 6.82 9.67
N VAL A 277 5.38 8.09 9.27
CA VAL A 277 5.03 9.24 10.14
C VAL A 277 3.60 9.13 10.65
N GLU A 278 2.64 8.76 9.78
CA GLU A 278 1.25 8.53 10.18
C GLU A 278 1.15 7.44 11.25
N THR A 279 1.79 6.29 11.00
CA THR A 279 1.78 5.14 11.92
C THR A 279 2.48 5.48 13.24
N LEU A 280 3.67 6.08 13.19
CA LEU A 280 4.40 6.49 14.39
C LEU A 280 3.61 7.49 15.23
N SER A 281 2.85 8.39 14.61
CA SER A 281 1.99 9.32 15.33
C SER A 281 0.94 8.60 16.17
N VAL A 282 0.37 7.49 15.64
CA VAL A 282 -0.59 6.65 16.36
C VAL A 282 0.11 5.89 17.49
N MET A 283 1.25 5.26 17.20
CA MET A 283 2.01 4.49 18.21
C MET A 283 2.44 5.39 19.37
N ILE A 284 3.00 6.57 19.08
CA ILE A 284 3.41 7.55 20.11
C ILE A 284 2.19 7.97 20.93
N GLN A 285 1.08 8.30 20.27
CA GLN A 285 -0.15 8.71 20.96
C GLN A 285 -0.66 7.63 21.91
N VAL A 286 -0.73 6.38 21.44
CA VAL A 286 -1.26 5.25 22.25
C VAL A 286 -0.34 4.96 23.43
N VAL A 287 0.97 4.84 23.20
CA VAL A 287 1.95 4.58 24.25
C VAL A 287 1.95 5.70 25.30
N TYR A 288 2.05 6.95 24.86
CA TYR A 288 2.08 8.09 25.76
C TYR A 288 0.77 8.22 26.57
N PHE A 289 -0.37 8.03 25.92
CA PHE A 289 -1.68 8.08 26.59
C PHE A 289 -1.85 6.96 27.62
N HIS A 290 -1.33 5.77 27.33
CA HIS A 290 -1.38 4.64 28.27
C HIS A 290 -0.70 4.96 29.62
N PHE A 291 0.47 5.63 29.57
CA PHE A 291 1.23 5.95 30.78
C PHE A 291 0.84 7.27 31.45
N THR A 292 0.38 8.27 30.69
CA THR A 292 0.21 9.65 31.20
C THR A 292 -1.25 10.12 31.23
N HIS A 293 -2.16 9.40 30.56
CA HIS A 293 -3.54 9.81 30.29
C HIS A 293 -3.65 11.19 29.61
N LYS A 294 -2.56 11.67 29.00
CA LYS A 294 -2.50 12.92 28.24
C LYS A 294 -2.27 12.63 26.76
N ARG A 295 -2.69 13.55 25.92
CA ARG A 295 -2.50 13.45 24.47
C ARG A 295 -1.25 14.22 24.05
N VAL A 296 -0.40 13.61 23.18
CA VAL A 296 0.71 14.29 22.49
C VAL A 296 0.15 15.10 21.32
N PHE A 297 -0.66 14.45 20.50
CA PHE A 297 -1.34 15.07 19.36
C PHE A 297 -2.81 15.34 19.72
N LEU A 298 -3.41 16.37 19.12
CA LEU A 298 -4.85 16.65 19.31
C LEU A 298 -5.71 15.46 18.90
N MET A 299 -5.27 14.74 17.87
CA MET A 299 -5.82 13.46 17.40
C MET A 299 -4.72 12.75 16.58
N ALA A 300 -4.71 11.42 16.58
CA ALA A 300 -3.87 10.59 15.72
C ALA A 300 -4.79 9.71 14.84
N PRO A 301 -4.37 9.35 13.62
CA PRO A 301 -3.13 9.71 12.92
C PRO A 301 -2.91 11.22 12.73
N ILE A 302 -1.67 11.63 12.32
CA ILE A 302 -1.25 13.04 12.37
C ILE A 302 -2.03 13.96 11.41
N HIS A 303 -2.61 13.44 10.32
CA HIS A 303 -3.48 14.22 9.44
C HIS A 303 -4.68 14.80 10.21
N HIS A 304 -5.29 14.05 11.14
CA HIS A 304 -6.38 14.52 11.98
C HIS A 304 -5.93 15.60 12.99
N HIS A 305 -4.66 15.59 13.41
CA HIS A 305 -4.13 16.68 14.23
C HIS A 305 -4.21 18.02 13.51
N PHE A 306 -3.87 18.06 12.22
CA PHE A 306 -3.95 19.28 11.41
C PHE A 306 -5.39 19.70 11.13
N GLU A 307 -6.32 18.75 10.92
CA GLU A 307 -7.75 19.08 10.83
C GLU A 307 -8.27 19.72 12.13
N LYS A 308 -7.89 19.16 13.30
CA LYS A 308 -8.25 19.73 14.62
C LYS A 308 -7.64 21.11 14.84
N LYS A 309 -6.52 21.42 14.19
CA LYS A 309 -5.94 22.77 14.14
C LYS A 309 -6.68 23.73 13.20
N GLY A 310 -7.72 23.27 12.52
CA GLY A 310 -8.54 24.12 11.64
C GLY A 310 -8.09 24.15 10.17
N TRP A 311 -7.17 23.27 9.74
CA TRP A 311 -6.84 23.17 8.31
C TRP A 311 -8.00 22.53 7.54
N ALA A 312 -8.23 23.03 6.32
CA ALA A 312 -9.16 22.38 5.41
C ALA A 312 -8.60 21.00 4.98
N GLU A 313 -9.48 20.01 4.79
CA GLU A 313 -9.12 18.66 4.38
C GLU A 313 -8.23 18.67 3.12
N THR A 314 -8.65 19.38 2.08
CA THR A 314 -7.87 19.52 0.84
C THR A 314 -6.49 20.12 1.05
N LYS A 315 -6.33 21.04 2.01
CA LYS A 315 -5.04 21.63 2.34
C LYS A 315 -4.11 20.62 3.02
N VAL A 316 -4.65 19.76 3.89
CA VAL A 316 -3.90 18.67 4.51
C VAL A 316 -3.43 17.71 3.42
N VAL A 317 -4.34 17.23 2.59
CA VAL A 317 -4.06 16.23 1.53
C VAL A 317 -2.98 16.71 0.57
N ILE A 318 -3.11 17.92 0.01
CA ILE A 318 -2.11 18.45 -0.94
C ILE A 318 -0.74 18.60 -0.27
N ARG A 319 -0.67 19.11 0.98
CA ARG A 319 0.60 19.23 1.69
C ARG A 319 1.25 17.87 1.97
N PHE A 320 0.45 16.86 2.29
CA PHE A 320 0.94 15.51 2.53
C PHE A 320 1.43 14.87 1.22
N TRP A 321 0.79 15.14 0.08
CA TRP A 321 1.31 14.73 -1.23
C TRP A 321 2.68 15.37 -1.53
N ILE A 322 2.85 16.65 -1.22
CA ILE A 322 4.14 17.35 -1.37
C ILE A 322 5.21 16.70 -0.48
N ILE A 323 4.87 16.37 0.78
CA ILE A 323 5.77 15.67 1.70
C ILE A 323 6.09 14.26 1.18
N ALA A 324 5.10 13.52 0.71
CA ALA A 324 5.32 12.20 0.11
C ALA A 324 6.23 12.26 -1.12
N ALA A 325 6.06 13.27 -1.98
CA ALA A 325 6.94 13.49 -3.13
C ALA A 325 8.38 13.83 -2.70
N ALA A 326 8.55 14.62 -1.64
CA ALA A 326 9.87 14.90 -1.09
C ALA A 326 10.55 13.64 -0.54
N PHE A 327 9.82 12.79 0.21
CA PHE A 327 10.31 11.48 0.65
C PHE A 327 10.68 10.59 -0.53
N GLY A 328 9.83 10.55 -1.57
CA GLY A 328 10.12 9.82 -2.81
C GLY A 328 11.40 10.28 -3.49
N ALA A 329 11.61 11.58 -3.60
CA ALA A 329 12.83 12.16 -4.19
C ALA A 329 14.08 11.83 -3.38
N VAL A 330 14.02 11.95 -2.04
CA VAL A 330 15.13 11.60 -1.14
C VAL A 330 15.44 10.11 -1.24
N GLY A 331 14.42 9.25 -1.21
CA GLY A 331 14.63 7.80 -1.36
C GLY A 331 15.28 7.45 -2.70
N LEU A 332 14.81 8.01 -3.81
CA LEU A 332 15.44 7.79 -5.12
C LEU A 332 16.90 8.28 -5.16
N ALA A 333 17.20 9.42 -4.53
CA ALA A 333 18.57 9.91 -4.45
C ALA A 333 19.48 8.94 -3.65
N LEU A 334 18.96 8.36 -2.57
CA LEU A 334 19.70 7.38 -1.76
C LEU A 334 19.82 6.01 -2.42
N PHE A 335 18.89 5.65 -3.31
CA PHE A 335 18.96 4.40 -4.08
C PHE A 335 20.26 4.30 -4.89
N PHE A 336 20.73 5.40 -5.48
CA PHE A 336 22.01 5.42 -6.21
C PHE A 336 23.25 5.21 -5.31
N GLN A 337 23.06 5.14 -3.99
CA GLN A 337 24.14 4.88 -3.02
C GLN A 337 24.08 3.44 -2.46
N LEU A 338 23.18 2.60 -2.95
CA LEU A 338 23.11 1.19 -2.55
C LEU A 338 24.22 0.33 -3.17
N GLY A 339 24.93 0.84 -4.18
CA GLY A 339 26.05 0.19 -4.84
C GLY A 339 25.66 -0.50 -6.13
#